data_8172d3a361e569c3e495b574773f0444
#
_entry.id   8172d3a361e569c3e495b574773f0444
#
_cell.length_a   1.000
_cell.length_b   1.000
_cell.length_c   1.000
_cell.angle_alpha   90.00
_cell.angle_beta   90.00
_cell.angle_gamma   90.00
#
_symmetry.space_group_name_H-M   'P 1'
#
loop_
_entity.id
_entity.type
_entity.pdbx_description
1 polymer ?
#
loop_
_entity_poly.entity_id
_entity_poly.type
_entity_poly.pdbx_seq_one_letter_code
_entity_poly.pdbx_strand_id
1 'polypeptide(L)'
;MPDHSLFRLRILPWCIALAMSGSYSSVWAEDDIQFDSRFLELKGDTKIDLKRFSSQGYVEPGKYNLQVQLNKQPLAEEYDIYWYAGEDDASKSYACLTPELVAQFGLKEDVAKNLQWSHDAKCLKSGQLEGMEIKADLSQSALVISLPQAYLEYTYPDWDPPSRWDDGISGIVADYSINAQTRHEENGGDDSNEISGNGTVGVNLGPWRMRADWQTNYQHTRSNDDDEEFSGDDTQKKWEWSRYYAWRALPSLKAKLALGEDYLNSDIFDGFNYVGGSVSTDDQMLPPNLRGYAPDISGVAHTTAKVTVSQMGRVIYETQVPAGPFRIQDLGDSVSGTLHIRIEEQNGQVQEYDISTASMPYLTRPGQVRYKIMMGRPQEWGHHVEGEFFSGAEASWGIANGWSLYGGALGDENYQSAALGVGRDLSTFGAVAFDVTHSHTKLDKDTAYGKGSLDGNSFRVSYSKDFDQLNSRVTFAGYRFSEENFMTMSEYLDASDSGMVRTGNDKEMYTATYNQNFRDAGVSVYLNYTRHTYWDREEQTNYNIMLSHYFNMGSIRNVSISMTGYRYEYDNQADKGMYISLSMPWGDNSTVSY
;
A
#
# COMPACT_ATOMS: atom_id res chain seq x y z
N MET A 1 43.11 2.35 51.72
CA MET A 1 43.48 3.72 51.30
C MET A 1 42.45 4.18 50.31
N PRO A 2 41.91 5.39 50.48
CA PRO A 2 40.45 5.60 50.47
C PRO A 2 39.96 6.24 49.19
N ASP A 3 38.77 5.84 48.86
CA ASP A 3 37.55 6.53 48.46
C ASP A 3 37.60 8.05 48.22
N HIS A 4 37.35 8.47 46.97
CA HIS A 4 36.94 9.80 46.57
C HIS A 4 35.93 9.76 45.40
N SER A 5 34.66 9.48 45.72
CA SER A 5 33.54 9.66 44.79
C SER A 5 32.22 9.98 45.46
N LEU A 6 32.16 11.08 46.19
CA LEU A 6 30.90 11.57 46.82
C LEU A 6 30.81 13.10 46.85
N PHE A 7 31.08 13.81 45.75
CA PHE A 7 30.93 15.28 45.78
C PHE A 7 30.55 15.88 44.39
N ARG A 8 29.57 15.33 43.71
CA ARG A 8 29.03 15.97 42.47
C ARG A 8 27.53 15.91 42.27
N LEU A 9 26.73 15.73 43.31
CA LEU A 9 25.27 15.58 43.17
C LEU A 9 24.42 16.59 43.93
N ARG A 10 24.90 17.79 44.21
CA ARG A 10 24.14 18.80 44.97
C ARG A 10 24.06 20.21 44.36
N ILE A 11 24.52 20.43 43.12
CA ILE A 11 24.44 21.76 42.49
C ILE A 11 23.36 21.82 41.38
N LEU A 12 22.89 20.69 40.86
CA LEU A 12 21.92 20.64 39.78
C LEU A 12 20.49 21.17 40.09
N PRO A 13 19.95 21.06 41.30
CA PRO A 13 18.61 21.60 41.57
C PRO A 13 18.53 23.12 41.66
N TRP A 14 19.63 23.80 41.96
CA TRP A 14 19.61 25.27 42.14
C TRP A 14 19.75 26.04 40.81
N CYS A 15 20.34 25.46 39.78
CA CYS A 15 20.40 26.07 38.46
C CYS A 15 19.08 26.00 37.70
N ILE A 16 18.24 25.01 38.00
CA ILE A 16 16.90 24.86 37.37
C ILE A 16 15.89 25.84 37.96
N ALA A 17 16.02 26.20 39.23
CA ALA A 17 15.11 27.15 39.88
C ALA A 17 15.34 28.63 39.48
N LEU A 18 16.53 28.99 38.97
CA LEU A 18 16.81 30.35 38.48
C LEU A 18 16.45 30.59 37.01
N ALA A 19 16.22 29.55 36.24
CA ALA A 19 15.84 29.64 34.82
C ALA A 19 14.33 29.82 34.62
N MET A 20 13.50 29.66 35.65
CA MET A 20 12.03 29.75 35.53
C MET A 20 11.44 31.13 35.93
N SER A 21 12.24 32.16 36.14
CA SER A 21 11.74 33.49 36.52
C SER A 21 11.87 34.57 35.44
N GLY A 22 12.07 34.19 34.19
CA GLY A 22 12.02 35.11 33.05
C GLY A 22 10.67 35.02 32.34
N SER A 23 9.70 35.81 32.80
CA SER A 23 8.45 36.03 32.04
C SER A 23 8.76 36.81 30.78
N TYR A 24 8.91 36.12 29.65
CA TYR A 24 8.88 36.79 28.36
C TYR A 24 7.42 36.95 27.95
N SER A 25 6.89 38.15 28.10
CA SER A 25 5.71 38.58 27.38
C SER A 25 6.08 38.67 25.89
N SER A 26 5.62 37.72 25.08
CA SER A 26 5.61 37.87 23.64
C SER A 26 4.65 38.99 23.29
N VAL A 27 5.19 40.14 23.01
CA VAL A 27 4.47 41.23 22.34
C VAL A 27 4.31 40.79 20.88
N TRP A 28 3.12 40.35 20.54
CA TRP A 28 2.71 40.26 19.13
C TRP A 28 2.59 41.70 18.64
N ALA A 29 3.59 42.19 17.92
CA ALA A 29 3.46 43.42 17.17
C ALA A 29 2.55 43.11 15.99
N GLU A 30 1.31 43.54 16.03
CA GLU A 30 0.48 43.73 14.86
C GLU A 30 1.17 44.83 14.04
N ASP A 31 1.87 44.49 12.97
CA ASP A 31 2.53 45.44 12.07
C ASP A 31 1.46 46.21 11.28
N ASP A 32 0.92 47.26 11.89
CA ASP A 32 0.10 48.25 11.22
C ASP A 32 0.98 49.05 10.25
N ILE A 33 0.86 48.81 8.97
CA ILE A 33 1.55 49.62 7.93
C ILE A 33 0.93 51.00 7.92
N GLN A 34 1.64 51.98 8.45
CA GLN A 34 1.21 53.39 8.41
C GLN A 34 1.53 54.02 7.06
N PHE A 35 0.52 54.29 6.26
CA PHE A 35 0.66 55.04 5.02
C PHE A 35 0.66 56.55 5.35
N ASP A 36 1.74 57.28 4.96
CA ASP A 36 1.80 58.71 5.03
C ASP A 36 1.06 59.32 3.81
N SER A 37 -0.14 59.86 4.04
CA SER A 37 -0.99 60.46 3.01
C SER A 37 -0.35 61.64 2.30
N ARG A 38 0.76 62.20 2.82
CA ARG A 38 1.49 63.33 2.18
C ARG A 38 2.25 62.93 0.91
N PHE A 39 2.47 61.68 0.67
CA PHE A 39 3.09 61.16 -0.54
C PHE A 39 2.10 60.92 -1.71
N LEU A 40 0.79 61.03 -1.45
CA LEU A 40 -0.23 60.95 -2.49
C LEU A 40 -0.57 62.35 -2.97
N GLU A 41 -0.07 62.76 -4.15
CA GLU A 41 -0.46 64.00 -4.81
C GLU A 41 -1.93 63.91 -5.28
N LEU A 42 -2.87 64.14 -4.36
CA LEU A 42 -4.28 64.17 -4.67
C LEU A 42 -4.68 65.59 -5.13
N LYS A 43 -5.06 65.73 -6.36
CA LYS A 43 -5.74 66.95 -6.88
C LYS A 43 -7.19 66.92 -6.41
N GLY A 44 -7.52 67.69 -5.35
CA GLY A 44 -8.88 67.88 -4.88
C GLY A 44 -9.12 67.33 -3.47
N ASP A 45 -10.23 67.78 -2.86
CA ASP A 45 -10.64 67.54 -1.45
C ASP A 45 -11.14 66.06 -1.20
N THR A 46 -10.57 65.08 -1.88
CA THR A 46 -10.95 63.69 -1.76
C THR A 46 -10.17 63.05 -0.63
N LYS A 47 -10.79 62.88 0.54
CA LYS A 47 -10.25 62.08 1.63
C LYS A 47 -10.34 60.61 1.28
N ILE A 48 -9.25 60.01 0.84
CA ILE A 48 -9.14 58.56 0.70
C ILE A 48 -8.89 57.96 2.08
N ASP A 49 -9.76 57.07 2.51
CA ASP A 49 -9.58 56.33 3.75
C ASP A 49 -8.51 55.24 3.56
N LEU A 50 -7.27 55.57 3.88
CA LEU A 50 -6.11 54.68 3.78
C LEU A 50 -6.07 53.61 4.88
N LYS A 51 -6.92 53.71 5.90
CA LYS A 51 -6.97 52.73 7.01
C LYS A 51 -7.31 51.31 6.53
N ARG A 52 -8.03 51.20 5.41
CA ARG A 52 -8.35 49.90 4.78
C ARG A 52 -7.13 49.17 4.24
N PHE A 53 -6.10 49.90 3.83
CA PHE A 53 -4.87 49.33 3.28
C PHE A 53 -3.76 49.13 4.31
N SER A 54 -3.98 49.55 5.57
CA SER A 54 -3.02 49.35 6.65
C SER A 54 -3.06 47.93 7.25
N SER A 55 -4.13 47.20 7.03
CA SER A 55 -4.25 45.80 7.48
C SER A 55 -3.62 44.86 6.47
N GLN A 56 -2.63 44.09 6.90
CA GLN A 56 -1.98 43.09 6.05
C GLN A 56 -3.02 42.04 5.58
N GLY A 57 -3.11 41.83 4.27
CA GLY A 57 -4.03 40.83 3.69
C GLY A 57 -5.45 41.34 3.42
N TYR A 58 -5.71 42.66 3.52
CA TYR A 58 -6.98 43.23 3.10
C TYR A 58 -7.20 43.05 1.58
N VAL A 59 -8.35 42.49 1.22
CA VAL A 59 -8.82 42.37 -0.17
C VAL A 59 -10.08 43.20 -0.30
N GLU A 60 -10.17 44.03 -1.33
CA GLU A 60 -11.35 44.86 -1.54
C GLU A 60 -12.61 43.99 -1.79
N PRO A 61 -13.77 44.33 -1.20
CA PRO A 61 -14.99 43.57 -1.43
C PRO A 61 -15.33 43.50 -2.92
N GLY A 62 -15.61 42.31 -3.40
CA GLY A 62 -15.88 42.05 -4.81
C GLY A 62 -15.82 40.58 -5.18
N LYS A 63 -15.99 40.31 -6.47
CA LYS A 63 -15.90 38.96 -7.03
C LYS A 63 -14.55 38.79 -7.72
N TYR A 64 -13.83 37.71 -7.39
CA TYR A 64 -12.54 37.38 -7.94
C TYR A 64 -12.56 35.92 -8.43
N ASN A 65 -12.04 35.68 -9.62
CA ASN A 65 -11.81 34.34 -10.13
C ASN A 65 -10.38 33.94 -9.76
N LEU A 66 -10.23 32.92 -8.90
CA LEU A 66 -8.95 32.55 -8.29
C LEU A 66 -8.72 31.06 -8.36
N GLN A 67 -7.45 30.67 -8.58
CA GLN A 67 -6.97 29.32 -8.38
C GLN A 67 -6.88 29.07 -6.86
N VAL A 68 -7.68 28.15 -6.36
CA VAL A 68 -7.64 27.81 -4.91
C VAL A 68 -6.57 26.77 -4.64
N GLN A 69 -5.74 27.04 -3.64
CA GLN A 69 -4.71 26.11 -3.15
C GLN A 69 -5.03 25.73 -1.69
N LEU A 70 -5.23 24.46 -1.44
CA LEU A 70 -5.39 23.92 -0.08
C LEU A 70 -4.06 23.31 0.38
N ASN A 71 -3.48 23.83 1.46
CA ASN A 71 -2.18 23.40 1.98
C ASN A 71 -1.08 23.31 0.90
N LYS A 72 -1.04 24.34 0.02
CA LYS A 72 -0.13 24.47 -1.14
C LYS A 72 -0.44 23.53 -2.31
N GLN A 73 -1.50 22.73 -2.25
CA GLN A 73 -1.95 21.89 -3.36
C GLN A 73 -3.07 22.62 -4.15
N PRO A 74 -2.92 22.83 -5.44
CA PRO A 74 -3.97 23.47 -6.25
C PRO A 74 -5.17 22.52 -6.38
N LEU A 75 -6.37 23.07 -6.23
CA LEU A 75 -7.59 22.38 -6.62
C LEU A 75 -7.72 22.38 -8.15
N ALA A 76 -8.47 21.41 -8.69
CA ALA A 76 -8.52 21.18 -10.14
C ALA A 76 -9.13 22.34 -10.94
N GLU A 77 -9.97 23.16 -10.32
CA GLU A 77 -10.73 24.22 -10.98
C GLU A 77 -10.42 25.58 -10.39
N GLU A 78 -10.67 26.63 -11.19
CA GLU A 78 -10.71 28.00 -10.70
C GLU A 78 -12.10 28.31 -10.12
N TYR A 79 -12.14 29.06 -9.04
CA TYR A 79 -13.36 29.36 -8.31
C TYR A 79 -13.65 30.84 -8.29
N ASP A 80 -14.93 31.18 -8.45
CA ASP A 80 -15.45 32.53 -8.26
C ASP A 80 -15.62 32.82 -6.76
N ILE A 81 -14.67 33.50 -6.15
CA ILE A 81 -14.68 33.83 -4.72
C ILE A 81 -15.22 35.25 -4.52
N TYR A 82 -16.24 35.36 -3.66
CA TYR A 82 -16.76 36.66 -3.25
C TYR A 82 -16.07 37.10 -1.97
N TRP A 83 -15.57 38.33 -1.95
CA TRP A 83 -15.06 38.98 -0.76
C TRP A 83 -16.11 39.92 -0.19
N TYR A 84 -16.36 39.79 1.11
CA TYR A 84 -17.27 40.67 1.85
C TYR A 84 -16.51 41.53 2.85
N ALA A 85 -17.00 42.75 3.15
CA ALA A 85 -16.51 43.56 4.23
C ALA A 85 -16.89 42.93 5.57
N GLY A 86 -16.03 43.07 6.58
CA GLY A 86 -16.32 42.58 7.93
C GLY A 86 -17.56 43.27 8.52
N GLU A 87 -18.45 42.51 9.15
CA GLU A 87 -19.68 43.04 9.72
C GLU A 87 -19.41 43.98 10.89
N ASP A 88 -18.39 43.71 11.69
CA ASP A 88 -18.01 44.48 12.89
C ASP A 88 -16.91 45.50 12.59
N ASP A 89 -16.13 45.35 11.55
CA ASP A 89 -14.98 46.19 11.22
C ASP A 89 -14.77 46.28 9.71
N ALA A 90 -15.10 47.42 9.13
CA ALA A 90 -14.99 47.68 7.70
C ALA A 90 -13.53 47.71 7.19
N SER A 91 -12.54 47.72 8.07
CA SER A 91 -11.13 47.57 7.72
C SER A 91 -10.71 46.11 7.49
N LYS A 92 -11.55 45.15 7.77
CA LYS A 92 -11.36 43.73 7.55
C LYS A 92 -12.25 43.23 6.42
N SER A 93 -11.76 42.26 5.68
CA SER A 93 -12.54 41.57 4.65
C SER A 93 -12.33 40.07 4.75
N TYR A 94 -13.28 39.30 4.31
CA TYR A 94 -13.19 37.84 4.34
C TYR A 94 -13.71 37.20 3.07
N ALA A 95 -13.09 36.10 2.69
CA ALA A 95 -13.48 35.29 1.54
C ALA A 95 -14.68 34.43 1.87
N CYS A 96 -15.66 34.40 0.99
CA CYS A 96 -16.79 33.49 1.04
C CYS A 96 -16.39 32.11 0.49
N LEU A 97 -16.20 31.14 1.35
CA LEU A 97 -16.00 29.75 0.95
C LEU A 97 -17.36 29.08 0.79
N THR A 98 -17.72 28.75 -0.44
CA THR A 98 -19.01 28.15 -0.75
C THR A 98 -19.07 26.67 -0.34
N PRO A 99 -20.28 26.10 -0.14
CA PRO A 99 -20.41 24.67 0.17
C PRO A 99 -19.73 23.75 -0.86
N GLU A 100 -19.83 24.11 -2.15
CA GLU A 100 -19.20 23.37 -3.25
C GLU A 100 -17.68 23.38 -3.13
N LEU A 101 -17.11 24.54 -2.81
CA LEU A 101 -15.66 24.69 -2.61
C LEU A 101 -15.20 23.94 -1.34
N VAL A 102 -15.94 24.06 -0.24
CA VAL A 102 -15.60 23.39 1.03
C VAL A 102 -15.69 21.86 0.89
N ALA A 103 -16.62 21.37 0.07
CA ALA A 103 -16.71 19.93 -0.23
C ALA A 103 -15.43 19.38 -0.88
N GLN A 104 -14.69 20.23 -1.61
CA GLN A 104 -13.41 19.85 -2.22
C GLN A 104 -12.22 19.81 -1.24
N PHE A 105 -12.40 20.28 -0.01
CA PHE A 105 -11.33 20.26 0.99
C PHE A 105 -11.03 18.85 1.52
N GLY A 106 -11.96 17.90 1.39
CA GLY A 106 -11.80 16.56 1.95
C GLY A 106 -11.82 16.58 3.49
N LEU A 107 -12.77 17.28 4.06
CA LEU A 107 -12.98 17.31 5.51
C LEU A 107 -13.45 15.94 6.01
N LYS A 108 -13.05 15.60 7.23
CA LYS A 108 -13.61 14.43 7.94
C LYS A 108 -15.13 14.57 8.05
N GLU A 109 -15.84 13.46 7.95
CA GLU A 109 -17.30 13.41 7.91
C GLU A 109 -17.98 14.08 9.14
N ASP A 110 -17.39 13.86 10.31
CA ASP A 110 -17.84 14.48 11.56
C ASP A 110 -17.61 15.99 11.58
N VAL A 111 -16.51 16.48 11.00
CA VAL A 111 -16.25 17.91 10.85
C VAL A 111 -17.20 18.54 9.84
N ALA A 112 -17.34 17.93 8.65
CA ALA A 112 -18.19 18.44 7.58
C ALA A 112 -19.67 18.57 8.00
N LYS A 113 -20.20 17.61 8.77
CA LYS A 113 -21.58 17.63 9.28
C LYS A 113 -21.86 18.74 10.28
N ASN A 114 -20.84 19.22 10.99
CA ASN A 114 -20.99 20.23 12.04
C ASN A 114 -20.72 21.66 11.55
N LEU A 115 -20.42 21.86 10.28
CA LEU A 115 -20.15 23.18 9.71
C LEU A 115 -21.42 24.06 9.74
N GLN A 116 -21.25 25.32 10.11
CA GLN A 116 -22.29 26.34 10.07
C GLN A 116 -22.03 27.30 8.92
N TRP A 117 -23.11 27.75 8.32
CA TRP A 117 -23.08 28.60 7.14
C TRP A 117 -23.69 29.95 7.44
N SER A 118 -23.21 30.98 6.78
CA SER A 118 -23.70 32.37 6.81
C SER A 118 -24.22 32.78 5.44
N HIS A 119 -24.79 33.98 5.32
CA HIS A 119 -25.29 34.54 4.05
C HIS A 119 -26.25 33.58 3.32
N ASP A 120 -27.37 33.20 3.95
CA ASP A 120 -28.35 32.25 3.40
C ASP A 120 -27.73 30.91 2.99
N ALA A 121 -26.84 30.40 3.84
CA ALA A 121 -26.11 29.14 3.66
C ALA A 121 -25.12 29.13 2.47
N LYS A 122 -24.66 30.28 2.02
CA LYS A 122 -23.74 30.41 0.86
C LYS A 122 -22.26 30.47 1.24
N CYS A 123 -21.94 30.88 2.48
CA CYS A 123 -20.55 31.06 2.92
C CYS A 123 -20.27 30.30 4.21
N LEU A 124 -19.12 29.67 4.33
CA LEU A 124 -18.66 29.08 5.58
C LEU A 124 -18.51 30.18 6.64
N LYS A 125 -19.10 29.97 7.82
CA LYS A 125 -18.99 30.92 8.91
C LYS A 125 -17.55 30.97 9.45
N SER A 126 -17.00 32.17 9.62
CA SER A 126 -15.64 32.36 10.12
C SER A 126 -15.39 31.73 11.50
N GLY A 127 -14.17 31.24 11.77
CA GLY A 127 -13.75 30.73 13.06
C GLY A 127 -14.25 29.30 13.41
N GLN A 128 -14.87 28.58 12.50
CA GLN A 128 -15.34 27.20 12.72
C GLN A 128 -14.23 26.15 12.71
N LEU A 129 -13.23 26.39 11.90
CA LEU A 129 -12.05 25.54 11.79
C LEU A 129 -10.87 26.27 12.42
N GLU A 130 -10.60 25.98 13.68
CA GLU A 130 -9.54 26.63 14.44
C GLU A 130 -8.19 26.36 13.78
N GLY A 131 -7.40 27.44 13.59
CA GLY A 131 -6.11 27.35 12.88
C GLY A 131 -6.22 27.37 11.35
N MET A 132 -7.41 27.54 10.78
CA MET A 132 -7.54 27.79 9.33
C MET A 132 -7.08 29.22 9.00
N GLU A 133 -6.15 29.34 8.09
CA GLU A 133 -5.70 30.64 7.53
C GLU A 133 -6.07 30.73 6.06
N ILE A 134 -6.55 31.92 5.65
CA ILE A 134 -6.91 32.22 4.28
C ILE A 134 -6.10 33.44 3.83
N LYS A 135 -5.31 33.29 2.78
CA LYS A 135 -4.47 34.36 2.20
C LYS A 135 -4.74 34.46 0.70
N ALA A 136 -5.08 35.66 0.25
CA ALA A 136 -5.17 35.92 -1.18
C ALA A 136 -3.81 36.40 -1.71
N ASP A 137 -3.34 35.80 -2.77
CA ASP A 137 -2.25 36.30 -3.61
C ASP A 137 -2.83 36.76 -4.96
N LEU A 138 -3.28 37.98 -4.98
CA LEU A 138 -3.88 38.57 -6.19
C LEU A 138 -2.87 38.75 -7.34
N SER A 139 -1.57 38.77 -7.03
CA SER A 139 -0.52 38.86 -8.04
C SER A 139 -0.40 37.56 -8.84
N GLN A 140 -0.71 36.44 -8.23
CA GLN A 140 -0.75 35.10 -8.83
C GLN A 140 -2.16 34.61 -9.12
N SER A 141 -3.19 35.43 -8.90
CA SER A 141 -4.60 35.04 -8.99
C SER A 141 -4.90 33.80 -8.17
N ALA A 142 -4.34 33.71 -6.97
CA ALA A 142 -4.44 32.54 -6.11
C ALA A 142 -5.08 32.85 -4.75
N LEU A 143 -5.89 31.91 -4.26
CA LEU A 143 -6.37 31.86 -2.89
C LEU A 143 -5.70 30.69 -2.15
N VAL A 144 -4.82 31.01 -1.21
CA VAL A 144 -4.14 30.00 -0.41
C VAL A 144 -4.88 29.78 0.91
N ILE A 145 -5.35 28.58 1.11
CA ILE A 145 -6.02 28.13 2.32
C ILE A 145 -5.11 27.16 3.04
N SER A 146 -4.67 27.52 4.24
CA SER A 146 -3.93 26.63 5.14
C SER A 146 -4.92 26.06 6.15
N LEU A 147 -5.13 24.76 6.15
CA LEU A 147 -6.06 24.07 7.02
C LEU A 147 -5.32 23.00 7.83
N PRO A 148 -5.46 22.98 9.18
CA PRO A 148 -4.85 21.94 9.99
C PRO A 148 -5.26 20.54 9.55
N GLN A 149 -4.29 19.63 9.44
CA GLN A 149 -4.53 18.24 9.03
C GLN A 149 -5.51 17.48 9.93
N ALA A 150 -5.68 17.94 11.16
CA ALA A 150 -6.64 17.39 12.10
C ALA A 150 -8.08 17.37 11.56
N TYR A 151 -8.44 18.31 10.69
CA TYR A 151 -9.76 18.43 10.08
C TYR A 151 -9.90 17.68 8.75
N LEU A 152 -8.80 17.38 8.09
CA LEU A 152 -8.80 16.76 6.77
C LEU A 152 -8.89 15.24 6.86
N GLU A 153 -9.68 14.64 5.98
CA GLU A 153 -9.37 13.29 5.53
C GLU A 153 -8.04 13.36 4.80
N TYR A 154 -7.18 12.41 5.07
CA TYR A 154 -5.82 12.41 4.54
C TYR A 154 -5.76 12.76 3.06
N THR A 155 -4.99 13.78 2.70
CA THR A 155 -4.65 14.10 1.32
C THR A 155 -3.21 13.70 1.04
N TYR A 156 -2.98 12.94 -0.01
CA TYR A 156 -1.66 12.62 -0.54
C TYR A 156 -1.55 13.17 -1.96
N PRO A 157 -0.38 13.63 -2.44
CA PRO A 157 -0.24 14.28 -3.75
C PRO A 157 -0.83 13.50 -4.93
N ASP A 158 -0.78 12.17 -4.87
CA ASP A 158 -1.22 11.28 -5.94
C ASP A 158 -2.41 10.39 -5.53
N TRP A 159 -3.25 10.86 -4.60
CA TRP A 159 -4.40 10.10 -4.13
C TRP A 159 -5.58 10.99 -3.78
N ASP A 160 -6.75 10.64 -4.32
CA ASP A 160 -8.01 11.26 -3.98
C ASP A 160 -8.81 10.41 -2.99
N PRO A 161 -9.39 11.04 -1.94
CA PRO A 161 -10.23 10.32 -0.99
C PRO A 161 -11.50 9.78 -1.69
N PRO A 162 -12.04 8.64 -1.23
CA PRO A 162 -13.24 8.03 -1.81
C PRO A 162 -14.46 8.96 -1.90
N SER A 163 -14.51 10.00 -1.05
CA SER A 163 -15.54 11.03 -1.09
C SER A 163 -15.51 11.89 -2.37
N ARG A 164 -14.39 11.92 -3.08
CA ARG A 164 -14.20 12.62 -4.36
C ARG A 164 -14.28 11.69 -5.57
N TRP A 165 -14.42 10.39 -5.36
CA TRP A 165 -14.53 9.46 -6.47
C TRP A 165 -15.86 9.64 -7.16
N ASP A 166 -15.84 9.73 -8.46
CA ASP A 166 -17.02 9.65 -9.30
C ASP A 166 -17.13 8.26 -9.95
N ASP A 167 -18.30 7.96 -10.45
CA ASP A 167 -18.56 6.69 -11.12
C ASP A 167 -17.93 6.62 -12.54
N GLY A 168 -17.32 7.71 -13.01
CA GLY A 168 -16.77 7.82 -14.35
C GLY A 168 -17.85 7.74 -15.44
N ILE A 169 -17.40 7.65 -16.68
CA ILE A 169 -18.29 7.52 -17.84
C ILE A 169 -18.66 6.07 -18.12
N SER A 170 -19.87 5.86 -18.59
CA SER A 170 -20.26 4.56 -19.16
C SER A 170 -19.50 4.30 -20.45
N GLY A 171 -18.93 3.12 -20.59
CA GLY A 171 -18.11 2.79 -21.76
C GLY A 171 -17.69 1.33 -21.80
N ILE A 172 -17.13 0.93 -22.92
CA ILE A 172 -16.51 -0.39 -23.12
C ILE A 172 -15.02 -0.22 -22.97
N VAL A 173 -14.38 -1.15 -22.26
CA VAL A 173 -12.93 -1.22 -22.07
C VAL A 173 -12.41 -2.56 -22.59
N ALA A 174 -11.23 -2.56 -23.19
CA ALA A 174 -10.53 -3.76 -23.57
C ALA A 174 -9.03 -3.54 -23.37
N ASP A 175 -8.38 -4.48 -22.73
CA ASP A 175 -6.93 -4.59 -22.69
C ASP A 175 -6.52 -5.97 -23.23
N TYR A 176 -5.33 -6.07 -23.76
CA TYR A 176 -4.79 -7.32 -24.28
C TYR A 176 -3.26 -7.31 -24.32
N SER A 177 -2.70 -8.49 -24.15
CA SER A 177 -1.29 -8.79 -24.38
C SER A 177 -1.22 -9.98 -25.33
N ILE A 178 -0.45 -9.85 -26.41
CA ILE A 178 -0.27 -10.91 -27.41
C ILE A 178 1.23 -11.12 -27.60
N ASN A 179 1.67 -12.37 -27.51
CA ASN A 179 3.02 -12.81 -27.78
C ASN A 179 3.01 -13.77 -28.95
N ALA A 180 3.98 -13.62 -29.85
CA ALA A 180 4.18 -14.53 -30.95
C ALA A 180 5.64 -15.01 -30.96
N GLN A 181 5.84 -16.31 -31.06
CA GLN A 181 7.14 -16.94 -31.08
C GLN A 181 7.20 -17.93 -32.22
N THR A 182 8.31 -17.92 -32.95
CA THR A 182 8.65 -18.93 -33.95
C THR A 182 9.95 -19.58 -33.55
N ARG A 183 9.97 -20.92 -33.54
CA ARG A 183 11.16 -21.72 -33.30
C ARG A 183 11.42 -22.60 -34.48
N HIS A 184 12.63 -22.56 -35.01
CA HIS A 184 13.12 -23.40 -36.09
C HIS A 184 14.34 -24.17 -35.60
N GLU A 185 14.34 -25.49 -35.76
CA GLU A 185 15.47 -26.35 -35.40
C GLU A 185 16.22 -26.83 -36.64
N GLU A 186 17.53 -26.47 -36.74
CA GLU A 186 18.35 -26.75 -37.93
C GLU A 186 18.76 -28.22 -38.09
N ASN A 187 18.65 -29.07 -37.08
CA ASN A 187 19.18 -30.43 -37.05
C ASN A 187 18.09 -31.53 -37.08
N GLY A 188 16.99 -31.32 -37.80
CA GLY A 188 15.93 -32.30 -37.90
C GLY A 188 14.95 -32.36 -36.75
N GLY A 189 14.96 -31.35 -35.88
CA GLY A 189 13.97 -31.18 -34.83
C GLY A 189 12.69 -30.50 -35.32
N ASP A 190 11.70 -30.38 -34.46
CA ASP A 190 10.38 -29.84 -34.76
C ASP A 190 10.39 -28.32 -34.88
N ASP A 191 9.79 -27.82 -35.96
CA ASP A 191 9.47 -26.39 -36.09
C ASP A 191 8.17 -26.07 -35.35
N SER A 192 8.17 -25.02 -34.54
CA SER A 192 6.96 -24.60 -33.83
C SER A 192 6.68 -23.13 -33.99
N ASN A 193 5.42 -22.81 -34.22
CA ASN A 193 4.88 -21.46 -34.18
C ASN A 193 3.86 -21.39 -33.03
N GLU A 194 4.08 -20.46 -32.11
CA GLU A 194 3.20 -20.26 -30.98
C GLU A 194 2.70 -18.80 -30.93
N ILE A 195 1.41 -18.63 -30.76
CA ILE A 195 0.80 -17.33 -30.46
C ILE A 195 -0.01 -17.50 -29.20
N SER A 196 0.39 -16.80 -28.14
CA SER A 196 -0.33 -16.76 -26.88
C SER A 196 -0.85 -15.35 -26.61
N GLY A 197 -1.99 -15.26 -25.97
CA GLY A 197 -2.56 -13.96 -25.61
C GLY A 197 -3.53 -14.06 -24.45
N ASN A 198 -3.66 -12.97 -23.76
CA ASN A 198 -4.62 -12.80 -22.67
C ASN A 198 -5.08 -11.35 -22.60
N GLY A 199 -6.22 -11.12 -21.98
CA GLY A 199 -6.74 -9.77 -21.80
C GLY A 199 -8.07 -9.76 -21.07
N THR A 200 -8.58 -8.56 -20.89
CA THR A 200 -9.86 -8.30 -20.24
C THR A 200 -10.73 -7.44 -21.16
N VAL A 201 -11.96 -7.83 -21.35
CA VAL A 201 -12.98 -6.97 -21.94
C VAL A 201 -14.04 -6.65 -20.90
N GLY A 202 -14.63 -5.46 -20.99
CA GLY A 202 -15.61 -5.09 -19.99
C GLY A 202 -16.43 -3.87 -20.32
N VAL A 203 -17.40 -3.63 -19.45
CA VAL A 203 -18.34 -2.51 -19.53
C VAL A 203 -18.38 -1.78 -18.21
N ASN A 204 -18.32 -0.46 -18.26
CA ASN A 204 -18.59 0.42 -17.13
C ASN A 204 -20.02 0.94 -17.26
N LEU A 205 -20.82 0.78 -16.22
CA LEU A 205 -22.21 1.24 -16.18
C LEU A 205 -22.52 1.80 -14.79
N GLY A 206 -22.54 3.13 -14.67
CA GLY A 206 -22.60 3.80 -13.36
C GLY A 206 -21.48 3.25 -12.43
N PRO A 207 -21.80 2.90 -11.17
CA PRO A 207 -20.79 2.40 -10.22
C PRO A 207 -20.29 0.98 -10.54
N TRP A 208 -20.89 0.26 -11.48
CA TRP A 208 -20.55 -1.11 -11.79
C TRP A 208 -19.48 -1.24 -12.87
N ARG A 209 -18.56 -2.16 -12.64
CA ARG A 209 -17.49 -2.57 -13.56
C ARG A 209 -17.65 -4.05 -13.84
N MET A 210 -18.21 -4.39 -15.01
CA MET A 210 -18.36 -5.78 -15.47
C MET A 210 -17.14 -6.14 -16.30
N ARG A 211 -16.57 -7.30 -16.09
CA ARG A 211 -15.33 -7.76 -16.74
C ARG A 211 -15.45 -9.22 -17.13
N ALA A 212 -14.82 -9.55 -18.24
CA ALA A 212 -14.60 -10.92 -18.72
C ALA A 212 -13.14 -11.04 -19.13
N ASP A 213 -12.42 -11.90 -18.44
CA ASP A 213 -11.01 -12.18 -18.72
C ASP A 213 -10.95 -13.36 -19.71
N TRP A 214 -10.05 -13.27 -20.67
CA TRP A 214 -9.87 -14.26 -21.70
C TRP A 214 -8.40 -14.63 -21.87
N GLN A 215 -8.17 -15.84 -22.35
CA GLN A 215 -6.85 -16.31 -22.75
C GLN A 215 -6.94 -17.15 -24.03
N THR A 216 -5.87 -17.15 -24.81
CA THR A 216 -5.76 -17.93 -26.04
C THR A 216 -4.36 -18.49 -26.19
N ASN A 217 -4.30 -19.71 -26.70
CA ASN A 217 -3.06 -20.33 -27.14
C ASN A 217 -3.30 -20.98 -28.50
N TYR A 218 -2.47 -20.63 -29.46
CA TYR A 218 -2.37 -21.26 -30.77
C TYR A 218 -0.96 -21.79 -30.89
N GLN A 219 -0.81 -23.10 -31.03
CA GLN A 219 0.46 -23.78 -31.28
C GLN A 219 0.35 -24.61 -32.52
N HIS A 220 1.28 -24.42 -33.42
CA HIS A 220 1.44 -25.24 -34.61
C HIS A 220 2.84 -25.83 -34.62
N THR A 221 2.93 -27.14 -34.53
CA THR A 221 4.19 -27.90 -34.53
C THR A 221 4.27 -28.74 -35.78
N ARG A 222 5.36 -28.60 -36.51
CA ARG A 222 5.65 -29.42 -37.67
C ARG A 222 6.83 -30.31 -37.37
N SER A 223 6.60 -31.61 -37.37
CA SER A 223 7.68 -32.59 -37.23
C SER A 223 8.44 -32.74 -38.54
N ASN A 224 9.76 -32.61 -38.46
CA ASN A 224 10.69 -32.80 -39.57
C ASN A 224 11.34 -34.19 -39.55
N ASP A 225 10.80 -35.14 -38.76
CA ASP A 225 11.33 -36.51 -38.72
C ASP A 225 11.04 -37.22 -40.04
N ASP A 226 12.07 -37.80 -40.67
CA ASP A 226 11.99 -38.51 -41.96
C ASP A 226 11.27 -39.87 -41.88
N ASP A 227 10.88 -40.32 -40.68
CA ASP A 227 10.10 -41.54 -40.49
C ASP A 227 8.62 -41.28 -40.77
N GLU A 228 8.12 -41.79 -41.88
CA GLU A 228 6.74 -41.60 -42.40
C GLU A 228 5.63 -41.99 -41.39
N GLU A 229 5.93 -42.69 -40.32
CA GLU A 229 4.96 -43.15 -39.31
C GLU A 229 4.66 -42.11 -38.22
N PHE A 230 5.48 -41.06 -38.08
CA PHE A 230 5.35 -40.00 -37.09
C PHE A 230 5.40 -38.58 -37.67
N SER A 231 5.52 -38.40 -38.98
CA SER A 231 5.50 -37.07 -39.58
C SER A 231 4.07 -36.52 -39.61
N GLY A 232 3.77 -35.57 -38.76
CA GLY A 232 2.46 -34.94 -38.71
C GLY A 232 2.54 -33.48 -38.24
N ASP A 233 1.75 -32.63 -38.93
CA ASP A 233 1.49 -31.29 -38.45
C ASP A 233 0.47 -31.38 -37.31
N ASP A 234 0.86 -30.98 -36.10
CA ASP A 234 -0.07 -30.83 -34.97
C ASP A 234 -0.43 -29.36 -34.78
N THR A 235 -1.72 -29.09 -34.72
CA THR A 235 -2.22 -27.74 -34.50
C THR A 235 -3.19 -27.72 -33.32
N GLN A 236 -2.78 -27.08 -32.25
CA GLN A 236 -3.60 -26.88 -31.08
C GLN A 236 -4.10 -25.44 -31.05
N LYS A 237 -5.40 -25.28 -30.88
CA LYS A 237 -6.06 -23.99 -30.76
C LYS A 237 -6.95 -24.01 -29.51
N LYS A 238 -6.65 -23.13 -28.57
CA LYS A 238 -7.47 -22.97 -27.38
C LYS A 238 -7.81 -21.50 -27.19
N TRP A 239 -9.10 -21.21 -27.15
CA TRP A 239 -9.62 -19.93 -26.73
C TRP A 239 -10.53 -20.20 -25.54
N GLU A 240 -10.32 -19.45 -24.45
CA GLU A 240 -11.03 -19.67 -23.21
C GLU A 240 -11.33 -18.34 -22.53
N TRP A 241 -12.54 -18.20 -22.04
CA TRP A 241 -12.90 -17.20 -21.08
C TRP A 241 -12.50 -17.74 -19.70
N SER A 242 -11.63 -17.03 -19.00
CA SER A 242 -11.06 -17.52 -17.74
C SER A 242 -11.84 -17.06 -16.52
N ARG A 243 -12.58 -15.95 -16.61
CA ARG A 243 -13.33 -15.42 -15.49
C ARG A 243 -14.38 -14.41 -15.92
N TYR A 244 -15.58 -14.46 -15.30
CA TYR A 244 -16.63 -13.45 -15.42
C TYR A 244 -16.96 -12.85 -14.07
N TYR A 245 -16.82 -11.53 -13.93
CA TYR A 245 -17.06 -10.86 -12.68
C TYR A 245 -17.56 -9.44 -12.85
N ALA A 246 -18.20 -8.93 -11.81
CA ALA A 246 -18.61 -7.54 -11.69
C ALA A 246 -18.18 -7.01 -10.32
N TRP A 247 -17.77 -5.78 -10.27
CA TRP A 247 -17.41 -5.17 -9.00
C TRP A 247 -17.86 -3.71 -8.94
N ARG A 248 -18.00 -3.21 -7.70
CA ARG A 248 -18.21 -1.80 -7.42
C ARG A 248 -17.53 -1.39 -6.14
N ALA A 249 -17.14 -0.12 -6.08
CA ALA A 249 -16.66 0.52 -4.86
C ALA A 249 -17.80 0.72 -3.86
N LEU A 250 -17.49 0.56 -2.56
CA LEU A 250 -18.36 0.90 -1.43
C LEU A 250 -17.64 1.91 -0.53
N PRO A 251 -17.61 3.20 -0.89
CA PRO A 251 -16.81 4.22 -0.21
C PRO A 251 -17.09 4.33 1.29
N SER A 252 -18.37 4.22 1.70
CA SER A 252 -18.78 4.29 3.10
C SER A 252 -18.21 3.18 3.98
N LEU A 253 -17.89 2.02 3.38
CA LEU A 253 -17.29 0.87 4.05
C LEU A 253 -15.78 0.76 3.80
N LYS A 254 -15.21 1.66 3.00
CA LYS A 254 -13.83 1.56 2.48
C LYS A 254 -13.56 0.18 1.89
N ALA A 255 -14.51 -0.33 1.12
CA ALA A 255 -14.54 -1.71 0.65
C ALA A 255 -14.92 -1.80 -0.82
N LYS A 256 -14.63 -2.94 -1.40
CA LYS A 256 -15.06 -3.35 -2.73
C LYS A 256 -16.03 -4.52 -2.62
N LEU A 257 -17.18 -4.43 -3.28
CA LEU A 257 -18.09 -5.54 -3.52
C LEU A 257 -17.73 -6.18 -4.86
N ALA A 258 -17.45 -7.47 -4.87
CA ALA A 258 -17.27 -8.27 -6.08
C ALA A 258 -18.32 -9.37 -6.16
N LEU A 259 -18.81 -9.66 -7.37
CA LEU A 259 -19.81 -10.68 -7.68
C LEU A 259 -19.34 -11.45 -8.92
N GLY A 260 -19.56 -12.74 -8.93
CA GLY A 260 -19.19 -13.62 -10.05
C GLY A 260 -18.08 -14.58 -9.68
N GLU A 261 -17.23 -14.86 -10.64
CA GLU A 261 -16.09 -15.76 -10.45
C GLU A 261 -14.90 -15.01 -9.86
N ASP A 262 -14.33 -15.54 -8.81
CA ASP A 262 -13.19 -14.93 -8.13
C ASP A 262 -12.28 -16.00 -7.53
N TYR A 263 -11.07 -15.59 -7.18
CA TYR A 263 -10.12 -16.41 -6.42
C TYR A 263 -10.06 -15.89 -4.99
N LEU A 264 -10.18 -16.80 -4.02
CA LEU A 264 -9.99 -16.44 -2.63
C LEU A 264 -8.51 -16.12 -2.38
N ASN A 265 -8.18 -14.85 -2.42
CA ASN A 265 -6.87 -14.36 -1.98
C ASN A 265 -6.97 -14.00 -0.50
N SER A 266 -6.52 -14.89 0.37
CA SER A 266 -6.54 -14.74 1.82
C SER A 266 -5.12 -14.72 2.38
N ASP A 267 -4.90 -13.92 3.41
CA ASP A 267 -3.63 -13.91 4.16
C ASP A 267 -3.57 -15.06 5.20
N ILE A 268 -4.69 -15.73 5.45
CA ILE A 268 -4.86 -16.70 6.52
C ILE A 268 -5.11 -18.09 5.95
N PHE A 269 -6.09 -18.22 5.06
CA PHE A 269 -6.51 -19.48 4.44
C PHE A 269 -5.84 -19.70 3.09
N ASP A 270 -5.64 -20.95 2.70
CA ASP A 270 -5.20 -21.26 1.34
C ASP A 270 -6.31 -20.93 0.34
N GLY A 271 -5.92 -20.38 -0.81
CA GLY A 271 -6.85 -19.89 -1.81
C GLY A 271 -7.44 -21.00 -2.68
N PHE A 272 -8.64 -20.77 -3.16
CA PHE A 272 -9.34 -21.59 -4.16
C PHE A 272 -10.24 -20.72 -5.04
N ASN A 273 -10.64 -21.23 -6.20
CA ASN A 273 -11.57 -20.53 -7.08
C ASN A 273 -13.02 -20.75 -6.59
N TYR A 274 -13.85 -19.74 -6.75
CA TYR A 274 -15.26 -19.83 -6.43
C TYR A 274 -16.11 -18.90 -7.30
N VAL A 275 -17.38 -19.20 -7.41
CA VAL A 275 -18.40 -18.31 -7.95
C VAL A 275 -19.34 -17.85 -6.85
N GLY A 276 -19.46 -16.55 -6.68
CA GLY A 276 -20.24 -16.00 -5.56
C GLY A 276 -20.11 -14.51 -5.41
N GLY A 277 -20.02 -14.08 -4.16
CA GLY A 277 -19.85 -12.66 -3.82
C GLY A 277 -18.86 -12.46 -2.68
N SER A 278 -18.15 -11.35 -2.72
CA SER A 278 -17.26 -10.94 -1.64
C SER A 278 -17.34 -9.44 -1.38
N VAL A 279 -17.16 -9.07 -0.11
CA VAL A 279 -16.93 -7.70 0.33
C VAL A 279 -15.60 -7.69 1.06
N SER A 280 -14.65 -6.93 0.58
CA SER A 280 -13.32 -6.83 1.21
C SER A 280 -12.88 -5.37 1.32
N THR A 281 -12.13 -5.06 2.36
CA THR A 281 -11.44 -3.77 2.46
C THR A 281 -10.64 -3.53 1.19
N ASP A 282 -10.79 -2.33 0.61
CA ASP A 282 -10.03 -1.90 -0.56
C ASP A 282 -8.94 -0.93 -0.13
N ASP A 283 -7.70 -1.40 -0.17
CA ASP A 283 -6.55 -0.60 0.22
C ASP A 283 -6.35 0.64 -0.68
N GLN A 284 -6.90 0.65 -1.90
CA GLN A 284 -6.85 1.83 -2.77
C GLN A 284 -7.74 2.97 -2.25
N MET A 285 -8.77 2.66 -1.46
CA MET A 285 -9.61 3.65 -0.78
C MET A 285 -8.93 4.25 0.45
N LEU A 286 -7.83 3.66 0.88
CA LEU A 286 -6.99 4.23 1.91
C LEU A 286 -5.91 5.12 1.27
N PRO A 287 -5.58 6.25 1.89
CA PRO A 287 -4.39 7.00 1.50
C PRO A 287 -3.18 6.08 1.42
N PRO A 288 -2.24 6.29 0.48
CA PRO A 288 -1.05 5.45 0.33
C PRO A 288 -0.30 5.22 1.64
N ASN A 289 -0.23 6.24 2.50
CA ASN A 289 0.37 6.20 3.82
C ASN A 289 -0.38 5.32 4.84
N LEU A 290 -1.62 4.92 4.59
CA LEU A 290 -2.42 4.04 5.47
C LEU A 290 -2.60 2.62 4.92
N ARG A 291 -2.12 2.31 3.72
CA ARG A 291 -2.30 1.00 3.10
C ARG A 291 -1.39 0.03 3.77
N GLY A 292 -0.40 -0.03 4.17
CA GLY A 292 0.42 -1.01 4.88
C GLY A 292 0.56 -0.74 6.37
N TYR A 293 1.42 -1.50 7.02
CA TYR A 293 1.87 -1.20 8.36
C TYR A 293 3.02 -0.17 8.31
N ALA A 294 2.89 0.89 9.09
CA ALA A 294 4.03 1.74 9.46
C ALA A 294 3.92 2.08 10.95
N PRO A 295 5.04 2.16 11.67
CA PRO A 295 5.02 2.55 13.07
C PRO A 295 4.53 3.98 13.22
N ASP A 296 3.83 4.23 14.30
CA ASP A 296 3.54 5.58 14.72
C ASP A 296 4.84 6.28 15.15
N ILE A 297 5.10 7.44 14.60
CA ILE A 297 6.17 8.32 15.09
C ILE A 297 5.58 9.21 16.15
N SER A 298 6.04 9.08 17.37
CA SER A 298 5.63 9.94 18.47
C SER A 298 6.84 10.65 19.08
N GLY A 299 6.61 11.88 19.48
CA GLY A 299 7.65 12.69 20.12
C GLY A 299 7.04 13.84 20.92
N VAL A 300 7.89 14.64 21.50
CA VAL A 300 7.49 15.86 22.20
C VAL A 300 8.28 17.03 21.62
N ALA A 301 7.56 18.03 21.15
CA ALA A 301 8.13 19.31 20.75
C ALA A 301 8.02 20.30 21.93
N HIS A 302 9.12 20.90 22.30
CA HIS A 302 9.12 21.89 23.42
C HIS A 302 8.59 23.26 22.98
N THR A 303 8.76 23.56 21.69
CA THR A 303 8.20 24.73 21.02
C THR A 303 7.50 24.26 19.74
N THR A 304 6.94 25.16 18.95
CA THR A 304 6.55 24.80 17.58
C THR A 304 7.77 24.29 16.85
N ALA A 305 7.67 23.11 16.24
CA ALA A 305 8.81 22.43 15.64
C ALA A 305 8.47 21.92 14.24
N LYS A 306 9.49 21.87 13.37
CA LYS A 306 9.44 21.16 12.10
C LYS A 306 9.93 19.73 12.33
N VAL A 307 9.09 18.75 11.99
CA VAL A 307 9.45 17.34 12.05
C VAL A 307 9.71 16.86 10.63
N THR A 308 10.92 16.38 10.40
CA THR A 308 11.34 15.82 9.11
C THR A 308 11.60 14.33 9.29
N VAL A 309 10.96 13.52 8.47
CA VAL A 309 11.19 12.08 8.38
C VAL A 309 11.96 11.80 7.10
N SER A 310 13.14 11.21 7.22
CA SER A 310 13.96 10.86 6.08
C SER A 310 14.33 9.38 6.08
N GLN A 311 14.56 8.85 4.89
CA GLN A 311 15.03 7.50 4.67
C GLN A 311 16.20 7.54 3.69
N MET A 312 17.33 6.98 4.09
CA MET A 312 18.56 6.96 3.29
C MET A 312 18.95 8.36 2.75
N GLY A 313 18.77 9.40 3.57
CA GLY A 313 19.06 10.79 3.22
C GLY A 313 17.99 11.50 2.39
N ARG A 314 16.91 10.81 1.98
CA ARG A 314 15.77 11.40 1.28
C ARG A 314 14.66 11.75 2.25
N VAL A 315 14.19 12.98 2.22
CA VAL A 315 12.98 13.39 2.97
C VAL A 315 11.76 12.74 2.33
N ILE A 316 11.02 11.96 3.13
CA ILE A 316 9.80 11.26 2.72
C ILE A 316 8.55 11.91 3.33
N TYR A 317 8.70 12.62 4.44
CA TYR A 317 7.62 13.34 5.09
C TYR A 317 8.15 14.52 5.87
N GLU A 318 7.47 15.64 5.81
CA GLU A 318 7.79 16.85 6.59
C GLU A 318 6.50 17.51 7.08
N THR A 319 6.44 17.87 8.33
CA THR A 319 5.28 18.56 8.92
C THR A 319 5.70 19.52 10.02
N GLN A 320 4.84 20.50 10.31
CA GLN A 320 4.95 21.34 11.50
C GLN A 320 4.03 20.83 12.60
N VAL A 321 4.55 20.77 13.81
CA VAL A 321 3.81 20.36 15.00
C VAL A 321 3.82 21.48 16.05
N PRO A 322 2.73 21.72 16.78
CA PRO A 322 2.70 22.66 17.88
C PRO A 322 3.53 22.14 19.05
N ALA A 323 3.82 23.02 20.00
CA ALA A 323 4.43 22.63 21.27
C ALA A 323 3.57 21.58 21.99
N GLY A 324 4.20 20.52 22.48
CA GLY A 324 3.54 19.41 23.16
C GLY A 324 3.83 18.04 22.54
N PRO A 325 3.13 16.99 22.99
CA PRO A 325 3.24 15.68 22.40
C PRO A 325 2.61 15.66 21.01
N PHE A 326 3.30 15.04 20.06
CA PHE A 326 2.79 14.83 18.69
C PHE A 326 2.83 13.36 18.29
N ARG A 327 2.00 13.01 17.33
CA ARG A 327 1.94 11.67 16.74
C ARG A 327 1.74 11.78 15.22
N ILE A 328 2.63 11.16 14.46
CA ILE A 328 2.57 11.09 12.99
C ILE A 328 2.19 9.67 12.60
N GLN A 329 1.08 9.54 11.89
CA GLN A 329 0.56 8.26 11.40
C GLN A 329 0.50 8.21 9.87
N ASP A 330 1.03 9.24 9.20
CA ASP A 330 0.80 9.56 7.80
C ASP A 330 1.95 9.10 6.88
N LEU A 331 2.68 8.08 7.26
CA LEU A 331 3.74 7.52 6.43
C LEU A 331 3.19 6.54 5.40
N GLY A 332 3.77 6.54 4.18
CA GLY A 332 3.36 5.65 3.10
C GLY A 332 3.60 4.16 3.40
N ASP A 333 2.82 3.29 2.76
CA ASP A 333 2.95 1.83 2.84
C ASP A 333 4.23 1.30 2.17
N SER A 334 4.81 2.08 1.26
CA SER A 334 6.10 1.79 0.62
C SER A 334 7.30 2.10 1.50
N VAL A 335 7.07 2.69 2.68
CA VAL A 335 8.13 3.04 3.62
C VAL A 335 8.46 1.83 4.46
N SER A 336 9.60 1.20 4.18
CA SER A 336 10.13 0.06 4.93
C SER A 336 11.58 0.32 5.29
N GLY A 337 12.01 -0.18 6.47
CA GLY A 337 13.39 -0.04 6.93
C GLY A 337 13.59 1.02 8.03
N THR A 338 14.77 1.58 8.17
CA THR A 338 15.06 2.60 9.20
C THR A 338 14.70 3.99 8.70
N LEU A 339 13.92 4.70 9.50
CA LEU A 339 13.54 6.08 9.30
C LEU A 339 14.36 6.96 10.24
N HIS A 340 14.96 8.00 9.71
CA HIS A 340 15.63 9.03 10.48
C HIS A 340 14.67 10.18 10.74
N ILE A 341 14.42 10.46 12.01
CA ILE A 341 13.51 11.50 12.48
C ILE A 341 14.33 12.67 12.98
N ARG A 342 14.06 13.84 12.44
CA ARG A 342 14.68 15.09 12.86
C ARG A 342 13.61 16.09 13.28
N ILE A 343 13.70 16.59 14.50
CA ILE A 343 12.82 17.60 15.09
C ILE A 343 13.63 18.90 15.23
N GLU A 344 13.29 19.89 14.45
CA GLU A 344 13.88 21.25 14.53
C GLU A 344 12.93 22.18 15.27
N GLU A 345 13.30 22.54 16.45
CA GLU A 345 12.53 23.44 17.31
C GLU A 345 12.68 24.91 16.86
N GLN A 346 11.67 25.73 17.10
CA GLN A 346 11.71 27.16 16.77
C GLN A 346 12.85 27.90 17.47
N ASN A 347 13.33 27.41 18.61
CA ASN A 347 14.48 27.94 19.34
C ASN A 347 15.84 27.46 18.79
N GLY A 348 15.87 26.71 17.69
CA GLY A 348 17.06 26.19 17.04
C GLY A 348 17.62 24.90 17.65
N GLN A 349 16.97 24.31 18.65
CA GLN A 349 17.35 22.99 19.16
C GLN A 349 16.95 21.91 18.15
N VAL A 350 17.80 20.90 17.99
CA VAL A 350 17.55 19.77 17.10
C VAL A 350 17.62 18.48 17.89
N GLN A 351 16.61 17.62 17.72
CA GLN A 351 16.57 16.26 18.24
C GLN A 351 16.52 15.30 17.05
N GLU A 352 17.34 14.24 17.12
CA GLU A 352 17.41 13.22 16.06
C GLU A 352 17.34 11.82 16.67
N TYR A 353 16.60 10.92 16.04
CA TYR A 353 16.52 9.50 16.41
C TYR A 353 16.05 8.64 15.24
N ASP A 354 16.33 7.36 15.29
CA ASP A 354 15.98 6.40 14.26
C ASP A 354 14.82 5.49 14.70
N ILE A 355 13.90 5.22 13.76
CA ILE A 355 12.80 4.27 13.94
C ILE A 355 12.89 3.22 12.82
N SER A 356 12.83 1.93 13.19
CA SER A 356 12.75 0.85 12.21
C SER A 356 11.29 0.50 11.90
N THR A 357 10.95 0.43 10.61
CA THR A 357 9.63 0.01 10.13
C THR A 357 9.69 -1.44 9.66
N ALA A 358 8.59 -2.17 9.80
CA ALA A 358 8.45 -3.53 9.31
C ALA A 358 7.27 -3.63 8.34
N SER A 359 7.45 -4.35 7.24
CA SER A 359 6.40 -4.65 6.28
C SER A 359 6.08 -6.14 6.36
N MET A 360 4.90 -6.46 6.88
CA MET A 360 4.38 -7.82 6.91
C MET A 360 2.89 -7.85 6.54
N PRO A 361 2.43 -8.91 5.83
CA PRO A 361 1.04 -9.04 5.41
C PRO A 361 0.04 -9.00 6.57
N TYR A 362 0.45 -9.48 7.74
CA TYR A 362 -0.41 -9.61 8.94
C TYR A 362 -0.39 -8.40 9.87
N LEU A 363 0.45 -7.40 9.61
CA LEU A 363 0.49 -6.21 10.43
C LEU A 363 -0.51 -5.18 9.91
N THR A 364 -1.42 -4.78 10.78
CA THR A 364 -2.44 -3.75 10.53
C THR A 364 -2.16 -2.55 11.41
N ARG A 365 -2.34 -1.34 10.88
CA ARG A 365 -2.11 -0.11 11.65
C ARG A 365 -3.03 0.00 12.86
N PRO A 366 -2.57 0.58 13.97
CA PRO A 366 -3.38 0.78 15.15
C PRO A 366 -4.70 1.47 14.84
N GLY A 367 -5.79 0.90 15.35
CA GLY A 367 -7.15 1.42 15.16
C GLY A 367 -7.76 1.13 13.79
N GLN A 368 -7.01 0.53 12.86
CA GLN A 368 -7.55 0.08 11.57
C GLN A 368 -8.04 -1.36 11.66
N VAL A 369 -9.06 -1.68 10.88
CA VAL A 369 -9.56 -3.03 10.68
C VAL A 369 -9.58 -3.31 9.19
N ARG A 370 -8.92 -4.39 8.78
CA ARG A 370 -9.04 -4.97 7.43
C ARG A 370 -9.94 -6.19 7.55
N TYR A 371 -10.85 -6.35 6.62
CA TYR A 371 -11.79 -7.48 6.64
C TYR A 371 -12.11 -7.96 5.24
N LYS A 372 -12.50 -9.23 5.16
CA LYS A 372 -13.05 -9.85 3.96
C LYS A 372 -14.16 -10.80 4.37
N ILE A 373 -15.29 -10.67 3.70
CA ILE A 373 -16.44 -11.56 3.86
C ILE A 373 -16.73 -12.12 2.47
N MET A 374 -16.89 -13.44 2.36
CA MET A 374 -17.14 -14.12 1.10
C MET A 374 -18.17 -15.22 1.26
N MET A 375 -18.87 -15.50 0.17
CA MET A 375 -19.83 -16.60 0.09
C MET A 375 -20.01 -17.02 -1.36
N GLY A 376 -20.24 -18.30 -1.57
CA GLY A 376 -20.44 -18.83 -2.93
C GLY A 376 -20.33 -20.32 -2.99
N ARG A 377 -20.02 -20.82 -4.17
CA ARG A 377 -19.68 -22.24 -4.38
C ARG A 377 -18.30 -22.34 -4.99
N PRO A 378 -17.50 -23.30 -4.54
CA PRO A 378 -16.20 -23.57 -5.15
C PRO A 378 -16.33 -23.89 -6.64
N GLN A 379 -15.28 -23.61 -7.37
CA GLN A 379 -15.26 -23.76 -8.83
C GLN A 379 -13.91 -24.29 -9.26
N GLU A 380 -13.92 -25.29 -10.11
CA GLU A 380 -12.74 -25.73 -10.86
C GLU A 380 -12.46 -24.82 -12.06
N TRP A 381 -11.32 -25.06 -12.68
CA TRP A 381 -10.97 -24.45 -13.95
C TRP A 381 -12.00 -24.83 -15.04
N GLY A 382 -12.34 -23.87 -15.92
CA GLY A 382 -13.31 -24.11 -16.98
C GLY A 382 -14.79 -23.93 -16.57
N HIS A 383 -15.04 -23.14 -15.52
CA HIS A 383 -16.38 -22.76 -15.02
C HIS A 383 -17.20 -23.91 -14.41
N HIS A 384 -16.56 -25.03 -14.11
CA HIS A 384 -17.26 -26.14 -13.46
C HIS A 384 -17.42 -25.84 -11.97
N VAL A 385 -18.68 -25.69 -11.54
CA VAL A 385 -19.02 -25.45 -10.13
C VAL A 385 -19.04 -26.79 -9.40
N GLU A 386 -18.26 -26.90 -8.36
CA GLU A 386 -18.16 -28.10 -7.51
C GLU A 386 -18.44 -27.76 -6.05
N GLY A 387 -18.55 -28.80 -5.20
CA GLY A 387 -18.73 -28.63 -3.76
C GLY A 387 -20.06 -27.99 -3.35
N GLU A 388 -20.21 -27.80 -2.05
CA GLU A 388 -21.38 -27.20 -1.43
C GLU A 388 -21.24 -25.68 -1.32
N PHE A 389 -22.31 -25.00 -0.93
CA PHE A 389 -22.29 -23.57 -0.67
C PHE A 389 -21.47 -23.29 0.59
N PHE A 390 -20.43 -22.48 0.44
CA PHE A 390 -19.57 -22.07 1.54
C PHE A 390 -19.80 -20.60 1.93
N SER A 391 -19.40 -20.28 3.15
CA SER A 391 -19.26 -18.90 3.62
C SER A 391 -17.98 -18.75 4.44
N GLY A 392 -17.43 -17.56 4.42
CA GLY A 392 -16.22 -17.25 5.17
C GLY A 392 -16.09 -15.79 5.51
N ALA A 393 -15.33 -15.51 6.55
CA ALA A 393 -14.96 -14.18 6.96
C ALA A 393 -13.55 -14.20 7.59
N GLU A 394 -12.77 -13.19 7.27
CA GLU A 394 -11.48 -12.93 7.90
C GLU A 394 -11.36 -11.45 8.27
N ALA A 395 -10.61 -11.17 9.32
CA ALA A 395 -10.33 -9.82 9.76
C ALA A 395 -8.96 -9.71 10.41
N SER A 396 -8.37 -8.54 10.29
CA SER A 396 -7.14 -8.15 10.98
C SER A 396 -7.33 -6.78 11.63
N TRP A 397 -6.98 -6.69 12.89
CA TRP A 397 -7.13 -5.50 13.70
C TRP A 397 -5.81 -5.07 14.33
N GLY A 398 -5.41 -3.82 14.06
CA GLY A 398 -4.29 -3.18 14.75
C GLY A 398 -4.69 -2.73 16.15
N ILE A 399 -4.30 -3.50 17.18
CA ILE A 399 -4.68 -3.25 18.58
C ILE A 399 -3.89 -2.07 19.15
N ALA A 400 -2.59 -2.06 18.92
CA ALA A 400 -1.66 -1.05 19.41
C ALA A 400 -0.49 -0.89 18.44
N ASN A 401 0.37 0.11 18.64
CA ASN A 401 1.55 0.25 17.80
C ASN A 401 2.43 -1.01 17.89
N GLY A 402 2.63 -1.65 16.74
CA GLY A 402 3.40 -2.87 16.60
C GLY A 402 2.68 -4.18 16.96
N TRP A 403 1.38 -4.16 17.31
CA TRP A 403 0.58 -5.37 17.56
C TRP A 403 -0.63 -5.44 16.64
N SER A 404 -0.82 -6.59 16.02
CA SER A 404 -2.01 -6.93 15.24
C SER A 404 -2.57 -8.27 15.68
N LEU A 405 -3.88 -8.33 15.83
CA LEU A 405 -4.64 -9.56 16.01
C LEU A 405 -5.36 -9.86 14.70
N TYR A 406 -5.30 -11.09 14.22
CA TYR A 406 -6.02 -11.48 13.03
C TYR A 406 -6.60 -12.88 13.17
N GLY A 407 -7.62 -13.18 12.36
CA GLY A 407 -8.25 -14.47 12.36
C GLY A 407 -9.43 -14.53 11.42
N GLY A 408 -10.02 -15.70 11.29
CA GLY A 408 -11.14 -15.93 10.40
C GLY A 408 -11.77 -17.29 10.59
N ALA A 409 -12.86 -17.50 9.89
CA ALA A 409 -13.54 -18.77 9.75
C ALA A 409 -14.05 -18.94 8.32
N LEU A 410 -13.98 -20.15 7.81
CA LEU A 410 -14.38 -20.53 6.45
C LEU A 410 -15.01 -21.92 6.53
N GLY A 411 -16.10 -22.16 5.82
CA GLY A 411 -16.64 -23.52 5.76
C GLY A 411 -17.95 -23.67 5.02
N ASP A 412 -18.29 -24.93 4.79
CA ASP A 412 -19.54 -25.43 4.26
C ASP A 412 -20.17 -26.45 5.23
N GLU A 413 -21.08 -27.32 4.77
CA GLU A 413 -21.73 -28.34 5.57
C GLU A 413 -20.76 -29.43 6.05
N ASN A 414 -19.74 -29.77 5.24
CA ASN A 414 -18.83 -30.88 5.46
C ASN A 414 -17.38 -30.45 5.76
N TYR A 415 -17.05 -29.19 5.53
CA TYR A 415 -15.73 -28.61 5.78
C TYR A 415 -15.86 -27.36 6.64
N GLN A 416 -15.07 -27.26 7.70
CA GLN A 416 -14.99 -26.08 8.54
C GLN A 416 -13.54 -25.79 8.91
N SER A 417 -13.13 -24.55 8.77
CA SER A 417 -11.80 -24.10 9.17
C SER A 417 -11.89 -22.80 9.95
N ALA A 418 -11.11 -22.68 11.02
CA ALA A 418 -11.00 -21.49 11.84
C ALA A 418 -9.54 -21.20 12.16
N ALA A 419 -9.16 -19.93 12.07
CA ALA A 419 -7.80 -19.48 12.29
C ALA A 419 -7.72 -18.31 13.25
N LEU A 420 -6.65 -18.24 14.02
CA LEU A 420 -6.32 -17.13 14.91
C LEU A 420 -4.82 -16.89 14.89
N GLY A 421 -4.41 -15.62 14.81
CA GLY A 421 -3.02 -15.25 14.77
C GLY A 421 -2.73 -13.89 15.38
N VAL A 422 -1.46 -13.67 15.67
CA VAL A 422 -0.94 -12.43 16.21
C VAL A 422 0.33 -12.03 15.48
N GLY A 423 0.41 -10.76 15.13
CA GLY A 423 1.58 -10.14 14.53
C GLY A 423 2.23 -9.15 15.49
N ARG A 424 3.56 -9.10 15.47
CA ARG A 424 4.34 -8.17 16.28
C ARG A 424 5.46 -7.54 15.48
N ASP A 425 5.51 -6.23 15.49
CA ASP A 425 6.67 -5.45 15.08
C ASP A 425 7.69 -5.44 16.24
N LEU A 426 8.88 -5.95 15.98
CA LEU A 426 10.00 -6.00 16.90
C LEU A 426 10.96 -4.81 16.70
N SER A 427 10.54 -3.77 16.00
CA SER A 427 11.34 -2.57 15.66
C SER A 427 12.62 -2.94 14.93
N THR A 428 13.78 -2.69 15.53
CA THR A 428 15.10 -2.97 14.93
C THR A 428 15.33 -4.45 14.59
N PHE A 429 14.54 -5.36 15.16
CA PHE A 429 14.67 -6.80 14.91
C PHE A 429 13.71 -7.32 13.83
N GLY A 430 12.96 -6.43 13.15
CA GLY A 430 12.02 -6.82 12.11
C GLY A 430 10.62 -7.12 12.66
N ALA A 431 9.85 -7.92 11.95
CA ALA A 431 8.50 -8.27 12.30
C ALA A 431 8.30 -9.78 12.31
N VAL A 432 7.46 -10.26 13.22
CA VAL A 432 7.11 -11.67 13.36
C VAL A 432 5.59 -11.81 13.44
N ALA A 433 5.06 -12.87 12.83
CA ALA A 433 3.68 -13.28 12.99
C ALA A 433 3.61 -14.78 13.30
N PHE A 434 2.59 -15.16 14.07
CA PHE A 434 2.29 -16.54 14.40
C PHE A 434 0.79 -16.75 14.30
N ASP A 435 0.37 -17.83 13.67
CA ASP A 435 -1.02 -18.23 13.60
C ASP A 435 -1.21 -19.75 13.69
N VAL A 436 -2.42 -20.11 14.07
CA VAL A 436 -2.90 -21.48 14.13
C VAL A 436 -4.21 -21.56 13.38
N THR A 437 -4.32 -22.53 12.50
CA THR A 437 -5.53 -22.85 11.75
C THR A 437 -5.97 -24.26 12.12
N HIS A 438 -7.23 -24.42 12.50
CA HIS A 438 -7.86 -25.71 12.75
C HIS A 438 -8.82 -26.03 11.62
N SER A 439 -8.80 -27.25 11.09
CA SER A 439 -9.77 -27.75 10.11
C SER A 439 -10.50 -28.98 10.62
N HIS A 440 -11.79 -29.02 10.32
CA HIS A 440 -12.67 -30.17 10.54
C HIS A 440 -13.32 -30.54 9.20
N THR A 441 -13.11 -31.78 8.76
CA THR A 441 -13.54 -32.27 7.45
C THR A 441 -14.33 -33.56 7.60
N LYS A 442 -15.43 -33.67 6.87
CA LYS A 442 -16.29 -34.86 6.81
C LYS A 442 -16.24 -35.45 5.41
N LEU A 443 -15.72 -36.66 5.28
CA LEU A 443 -15.63 -37.37 4.00
C LEU A 443 -16.71 -38.46 3.95
N ASP A 444 -17.67 -38.32 3.03
CA ASP A 444 -18.79 -39.24 2.88
C ASP A 444 -18.46 -40.45 1.99
N LYS A 445 -17.47 -40.30 1.11
CA LYS A 445 -16.99 -41.37 0.22
C LYS A 445 -15.77 -42.06 0.84
N ASP A 446 -15.55 -43.34 0.48
CA ASP A 446 -14.28 -44.01 0.73
C ASP A 446 -13.18 -43.32 -0.10
N THR A 447 -12.45 -42.46 0.53
CA THR A 447 -11.26 -41.82 -0.02
C THR A 447 -10.02 -42.49 0.53
N ALA A 448 -8.85 -42.20 0.03
CA ALA A 448 -7.62 -42.74 0.59
C ALA A 448 -7.31 -42.22 2.02
N TYR A 449 -7.92 -41.12 2.40
CA TYR A 449 -7.90 -40.63 3.78
C TYR A 449 -8.89 -41.41 4.71
N GLY A 450 -9.61 -42.38 4.14
CA GLY A 450 -10.68 -43.11 4.82
C GLY A 450 -12.03 -42.39 4.71
N LYS A 451 -13.02 -43.01 5.35
CA LYS A 451 -14.37 -42.46 5.52
C LYS A 451 -14.54 -41.95 6.93
N GLY A 452 -15.05 -40.76 7.13
CA GLY A 452 -15.33 -40.22 8.44
C GLY A 452 -14.89 -38.78 8.65
N SER A 453 -14.77 -38.35 9.87
CA SER A 453 -14.30 -37.00 10.23
C SER A 453 -12.80 -37.00 10.44
N LEU A 454 -12.15 -35.99 9.88
CA LEU A 454 -10.74 -35.68 10.07
C LEU A 454 -10.63 -34.31 10.76
N ASP A 455 -9.80 -34.24 11.77
CA ASP A 455 -9.50 -33.02 12.52
C ASP A 455 -7.99 -32.79 12.50
N GLY A 456 -7.56 -31.57 12.18
CA GLY A 456 -6.14 -31.26 12.14
C GLY A 456 -5.85 -29.80 12.39
N ASN A 457 -4.60 -29.52 12.77
CA ASN A 457 -4.12 -28.17 12.99
C ASN A 457 -2.95 -27.85 12.07
N SER A 458 -2.85 -26.60 11.65
CA SER A 458 -1.70 -26.04 10.96
C SER A 458 -1.15 -24.87 11.75
N PHE A 459 0.15 -24.82 11.91
CA PHE A 459 0.87 -23.78 12.64
C PHE A 459 1.79 -23.05 11.69
N ARG A 460 1.75 -21.70 11.68
CA ARG A 460 2.59 -20.90 10.81
C ARG A 460 3.33 -19.83 11.60
N VAL A 461 4.59 -19.63 11.27
CA VAL A 461 5.44 -18.54 11.77
C VAL A 461 6.01 -17.82 10.58
N SER A 462 5.88 -16.51 10.53
CA SER A 462 6.46 -15.66 9.49
C SER A 462 7.37 -14.61 10.12
N TYR A 463 8.45 -14.29 9.44
CA TYR A 463 9.41 -13.26 9.87
C TYR A 463 9.89 -12.47 8.67
N SER A 464 10.04 -11.15 8.85
CA SER A 464 10.62 -10.27 7.83
C SER A 464 11.50 -9.21 8.49
N LYS A 465 12.63 -8.89 7.87
CA LYS A 465 13.50 -7.79 8.28
C LYS A 465 14.23 -7.17 7.10
N ASP A 466 14.21 -5.85 7.05
CA ASP A 466 15.05 -5.04 6.17
C ASP A 466 16.28 -4.53 6.94
N PHE A 467 17.45 -4.65 6.32
CA PHE A 467 18.74 -4.17 6.84
C PHE A 467 19.20 -2.99 5.99
N ASP A 468 18.71 -1.79 6.28
CA ASP A 468 18.94 -0.62 5.43
C ASP A 468 20.39 -0.22 5.28
N GLN A 469 21.18 -0.30 6.35
CA GLN A 469 22.61 0.04 6.32
C GLN A 469 23.40 -0.84 5.35
N LEU A 470 22.92 -2.06 5.11
CA LEU A 470 23.54 -3.04 4.23
C LEU A 470 22.84 -3.14 2.87
N ASN A 471 21.75 -2.41 2.63
CA ASN A 471 20.86 -2.57 1.46
C ASN A 471 20.46 -4.05 1.25
N SER A 472 20.15 -4.74 2.34
CA SER A 472 19.76 -6.15 2.32
C SER A 472 18.37 -6.35 2.93
N ARG A 473 17.67 -7.31 2.37
CA ARG A 473 16.38 -7.75 2.88
C ARG A 473 16.42 -9.25 3.11
N VAL A 474 16.08 -9.67 4.31
CA VAL A 474 15.75 -11.06 4.62
C VAL A 474 14.25 -11.15 4.78
N THR A 475 13.60 -11.84 3.89
CA THR A 475 12.21 -12.23 4.06
C THR A 475 12.22 -13.73 4.32
N PHE A 476 11.99 -14.10 5.54
CA PHE A 476 11.72 -15.49 5.90
C PHE A 476 10.21 -15.64 5.91
N ALA A 477 9.68 -16.13 4.80
CA ALA A 477 8.23 -16.23 4.61
C ALA A 477 7.60 -17.41 5.36
N GLY A 478 8.29 -18.06 6.26
CA GLY A 478 7.57 -18.93 7.13
C GLY A 478 8.05 -20.34 7.25
N TYR A 479 7.86 -20.80 8.43
CA TYR A 479 7.72 -22.20 8.77
C TYR A 479 6.23 -22.49 8.93
N ARG A 480 5.71 -23.45 8.18
CA ARG A 480 4.37 -24.01 8.35
C ARG A 480 4.53 -25.49 8.71
N PHE A 481 3.86 -25.90 9.74
CA PHE A 481 3.68 -27.30 10.10
C PHE A 481 2.20 -27.62 10.10
N SER A 482 1.80 -28.66 9.36
CA SER A 482 0.44 -29.17 9.32
C SER A 482 0.40 -30.60 9.85
N GLU A 483 -0.55 -30.90 10.69
CA GLU A 483 -0.83 -32.27 11.15
C GLU A 483 -1.35 -33.11 9.98
N GLU A 484 -1.17 -34.43 10.06
CA GLU A 484 -1.51 -35.37 8.98
C GLU A 484 -2.99 -35.28 8.55
N ASN A 485 -3.87 -35.01 9.49
CA ASN A 485 -5.32 -34.89 9.25
C ASN A 485 -5.79 -33.48 8.93
N PHE A 486 -4.88 -32.49 8.87
CA PHE A 486 -5.22 -31.13 8.46
C PHE A 486 -5.49 -31.13 6.97
N MET A 487 -6.61 -30.51 6.56
CA MET A 487 -6.95 -30.30 5.16
C MET A 487 -7.29 -28.83 4.91
N THR A 488 -6.83 -28.32 3.80
CA THR A 488 -7.31 -27.06 3.24
C THR A 488 -8.63 -27.26 2.51
N MET A 489 -9.35 -26.18 2.19
CA MET A 489 -10.59 -26.29 1.40
C MET A 489 -10.34 -26.92 0.04
N SER A 490 -9.24 -26.57 -0.64
CA SER A 490 -8.88 -27.15 -1.93
C SER A 490 -8.63 -28.65 -1.84
N GLU A 491 -7.89 -29.11 -0.82
CA GLU A 491 -7.63 -30.53 -0.60
C GLU A 491 -8.92 -31.32 -0.28
N TYR A 492 -9.84 -30.73 0.51
CA TYR A 492 -11.15 -31.31 0.77
C TYR A 492 -11.98 -31.48 -0.52
N LEU A 493 -12.02 -30.44 -1.38
CA LEU A 493 -12.74 -30.49 -2.65
C LEU A 493 -12.18 -31.59 -3.57
N ASP A 494 -10.88 -31.64 -3.76
CA ASP A 494 -10.20 -32.65 -4.55
C ASP A 494 -10.51 -34.09 -4.02
N ALA A 495 -10.47 -34.27 -2.68
CA ALA A 495 -10.76 -35.55 -2.07
C ALA A 495 -12.23 -35.96 -2.24
N SER A 496 -13.15 -34.99 -2.24
CA SER A 496 -14.60 -35.23 -2.32
C SER A 496 -15.09 -35.54 -3.73
N ASP A 497 -14.52 -34.89 -4.75
CA ASP A 497 -14.97 -35.01 -6.14
C ASP A 497 -14.40 -36.25 -6.83
N SER A 498 -13.12 -36.41 -6.85
CA SER A 498 -12.48 -37.42 -7.70
C SER A 498 -12.44 -38.82 -7.06
N GLY A 499 -12.61 -38.95 -5.75
CA GLY A 499 -12.30 -40.19 -5.01
C GLY A 499 -10.83 -40.60 -5.16
N MET A 500 -10.06 -39.83 -5.93
CA MET A 500 -8.64 -40.04 -6.11
C MET A 500 -7.87 -39.44 -4.93
N VAL A 501 -6.90 -40.18 -4.49
CA VAL A 501 -5.92 -39.73 -3.52
C VAL A 501 -5.14 -38.61 -4.16
N ARG A 502 -5.32 -37.39 -3.68
CA ARG A 502 -4.30 -36.39 -3.93
C ARG A 502 -3.07 -36.77 -3.11
N THR A 503 -2.05 -37.26 -3.77
CA THR A 503 -0.74 -37.44 -3.14
C THR A 503 -0.16 -36.07 -2.86
N GLY A 504 0.22 -35.78 -1.63
CA GLY A 504 0.89 -34.54 -1.28
C GLY A 504 0.27 -33.80 -0.10
N ASN A 505 -0.15 -34.54 0.94
CA ASN A 505 -0.61 -33.94 2.17
C ASN A 505 0.55 -33.18 2.85
N ASP A 506 0.42 -31.88 2.96
CA ASP A 506 1.47 -30.97 3.44
C ASP A 506 1.85 -31.26 4.89
N LYS A 507 3.15 -31.38 5.15
CA LYS A 507 3.68 -31.58 6.49
C LYS A 507 4.46 -30.36 6.99
N GLU A 508 5.51 -30.02 6.30
CA GLU A 508 6.33 -28.87 6.67
C GLU A 508 6.72 -28.08 5.43
N MET A 509 6.65 -26.77 5.51
CA MET A 509 7.13 -25.86 4.49
C MET A 509 8.10 -24.86 5.09
N TYR A 510 9.27 -24.76 4.50
CA TYR A 510 10.29 -23.76 4.83
C TYR A 510 10.51 -22.88 3.61
N THR A 511 10.44 -21.58 3.77
CA THR A 511 10.78 -20.63 2.72
C THR A 511 11.73 -19.57 3.27
N ALA A 512 12.81 -19.30 2.58
CA ALA A 512 13.73 -18.23 2.91
C ALA A 512 14.12 -17.48 1.65
N THR A 513 13.97 -16.17 1.67
CA THR A 513 14.42 -15.29 0.60
C THR A 513 15.40 -14.27 1.17
N TYR A 514 16.52 -14.13 0.52
CA TYR A 514 17.56 -13.16 0.87
C TYR A 514 17.91 -12.33 -0.34
N ASN A 515 17.92 -11.02 -0.20
CA ASN A 515 18.35 -10.09 -1.22
C ASN A 515 19.36 -9.12 -0.63
N GLN A 516 20.54 -9.01 -1.26
CA GLN A 516 21.61 -8.11 -0.85
C GLN A 516 22.11 -7.33 -2.05
N ASN A 517 22.19 -6.01 -1.91
CA ASN A 517 22.76 -5.15 -2.93
C ASN A 517 23.97 -4.38 -2.37
N PHE A 518 25.15 -4.72 -2.85
CA PHE A 518 26.41 -4.03 -2.55
C PHE A 518 26.61 -2.90 -3.56
N ARG A 519 26.03 -1.73 -3.29
CA ARG A 519 26.02 -0.60 -4.24
C ARG A 519 27.42 -0.15 -4.66
N ASP A 520 28.33 -0.05 -3.72
CA ASP A 520 29.70 0.41 -3.99
C ASP A 520 30.49 -0.57 -4.88
N ALA A 521 30.19 -1.85 -4.76
CA ALA A 521 30.80 -2.90 -5.57
C ALA A 521 30.04 -3.20 -6.86
N GLY A 522 28.83 -2.64 -7.03
CA GLY A 522 27.95 -2.97 -8.15
C GLY A 522 27.52 -4.44 -8.18
N VAL A 523 27.44 -5.10 -7.01
CA VAL A 523 27.13 -6.53 -6.88
C VAL A 523 25.78 -6.70 -6.21
N SER A 524 24.94 -7.56 -6.76
CA SER A 524 23.67 -7.99 -6.16
C SER A 524 23.67 -9.50 -5.96
N VAL A 525 23.20 -9.94 -4.81
CA VAL A 525 23.02 -11.37 -4.47
C VAL A 525 21.55 -11.59 -4.15
N TYR A 526 20.95 -12.55 -4.80
CA TYR A 526 19.60 -13.02 -4.51
C TYR A 526 19.64 -14.52 -4.24
N LEU A 527 19.00 -14.94 -3.15
CA LEU A 527 18.85 -16.34 -2.79
C LEU A 527 17.38 -16.60 -2.46
N ASN A 528 16.82 -17.64 -3.04
CA ASN A 528 15.54 -18.21 -2.67
C ASN A 528 15.73 -19.68 -2.36
N TYR A 529 15.19 -20.11 -1.24
CA TYR A 529 15.20 -21.49 -0.78
C TYR A 529 13.80 -21.87 -0.32
N THR A 530 13.28 -22.97 -0.83
CA THR A 530 12.02 -23.56 -0.39
C THR A 530 12.24 -25.06 -0.20
N ARG A 531 11.82 -25.58 0.95
CA ARG A 531 11.74 -27.01 1.23
C ARG A 531 10.32 -27.33 1.66
N HIS A 532 9.73 -28.30 1.00
CA HIS A 532 8.37 -28.77 1.26
C HIS A 532 8.42 -30.26 1.54
N THR A 533 7.97 -30.69 2.69
CA THR A 533 7.84 -32.09 3.08
C THR A 533 6.38 -32.47 3.16
N TYR A 534 6.08 -33.73 2.93
CA TYR A 534 4.75 -34.26 2.85
C TYR A 534 4.62 -35.47 3.77
N TRP A 535 3.39 -35.84 4.12
CA TRP A 535 3.12 -37.02 4.92
C TRP A 535 3.15 -38.30 4.06
N ASP A 536 2.82 -38.21 2.79
CA ASP A 536 2.50 -39.32 1.90
C ASP A 536 3.42 -39.40 0.66
N ARG A 537 4.35 -38.49 0.49
CA ARG A 537 5.35 -38.51 -0.59
C ARG A 537 6.69 -37.94 -0.17
N GLU A 538 7.66 -38.05 -1.04
CA GLU A 538 9.00 -37.53 -0.82
C GLU A 538 9.03 -35.99 -0.83
N GLU A 539 10.03 -35.45 -0.14
CA GLU A 539 10.22 -34.00 -0.02
C GLU A 539 10.65 -33.36 -1.32
N GLN A 540 10.29 -32.11 -1.48
CA GLN A 540 10.75 -31.24 -2.58
C GLN A 540 11.63 -30.15 -2.03
N THR A 541 12.79 -29.95 -2.64
CA THR A 541 13.73 -28.89 -2.25
C THR A 541 14.12 -28.07 -3.48
N ASN A 542 13.78 -26.79 -3.46
CA ASN A 542 14.09 -25.87 -4.53
C ASN A 542 14.99 -24.76 -4.02
N TYR A 543 16.06 -24.47 -4.72
CA TYR A 543 16.85 -23.28 -4.46
C TYR A 543 17.28 -22.59 -5.75
N ASN A 544 17.39 -21.29 -5.65
CA ASN A 544 17.87 -20.42 -6.71
C ASN A 544 18.80 -19.39 -6.10
N ILE A 545 20.03 -19.32 -6.61
CA ILE A 545 21.04 -18.34 -6.20
C ILE A 545 21.43 -17.56 -7.45
N MET A 546 21.22 -16.24 -7.41
CA MET A 546 21.64 -15.32 -8.47
C MET A 546 22.69 -14.35 -7.92
N LEU A 547 23.79 -14.25 -8.62
CA LEU A 547 24.84 -13.26 -8.41
C LEU A 547 24.91 -12.38 -9.66
N SER A 548 24.73 -11.07 -9.50
CA SER A 548 24.85 -10.11 -10.60
C SER A 548 25.91 -9.07 -10.26
N HIS A 549 26.72 -8.71 -11.25
CA HIS A 549 27.71 -7.65 -11.12
C HIS A 549 27.56 -6.65 -12.26
N TYR A 550 27.42 -5.38 -11.89
CA TYR A 550 27.31 -4.25 -12.79
C TYR A 550 28.62 -3.47 -12.79
N PHE A 551 29.21 -3.27 -13.95
CA PHE A 551 30.49 -2.59 -14.08
C PHE A 551 30.60 -1.81 -15.39
N ASN A 552 31.60 -0.94 -15.48
CA ASN A 552 31.90 -0.22 -16.71
C ASN A 552 33.13 -0.82 -17.37
N MET A 553 33.07 -1.09 -18.67
CA MET A 553 34.17 -1.64 -19.44
C MET A 553 34.64 -0.61 -20.48
N GLY A 554 35.67 0.14 -20.15
CA GLY A 554 36.17 1.25 -20.99
C GLY A 554 35.13 2.34 -21.18
N SER A 555 34.69 2.57 -22.42
CA SER A 555 33.64 3.53 -22.78
C SER A 555 32.21 2.98 -22.62
N ILE A 556 32.04 1.66 -22.48
CA ILE A 556 30.75 1.01 -22.34
C ILE A 556 30.35 1.06 -20.86
N ARG A 557 29.23 1.73 -20.58
CA ARG A 557 28.67 1.82 -19.22
C ARG A 557 27.59 0.77 -19.03
N ASN A 558 27.36 0.37 -17.76
CA ASN A 558 26.29 -0.54 -17.37
C ASN A 558 26.38 -1.93 -18.02
N VAL A 559 27.58 -2.46 -18.18
CA VAL A 559 27.76 -3.89 -18.52
C VAL A 559 27.35 -4.70 -17.30
N SER A 560 26.54 -5.74 -17.49
CA SER A 560 26.17 -6.66 -16.42
C SER A 560 26.56 -8.10 -16.76
N ILE A 561 27.11 -8.78 -15.78
CA ILE A 561 27.29 -10.22 -15.78
C ILE A 561 26.44 -10.81 -14.67
N SER A 562 25.66 -11.82 -14.97
CA SER A 562 24.92 -12.56 -13.95
C SER A 562 25.19 -14.04 -14.04
N MET A 563 25.25 -14.66 -12.87
CA MET A 563 25.41 -16.10 -12.71
C MET A 563 24.25 -16.59 -11.85
N THR A 564 23.50 -17.55 -12.36
CA THR A 564 22.38 -18.17 -11.67
C THR A 564 22.64 -19.65 -11.53
N GLY A 565 22.66 -20.15 -10.29
CA GLY A 565 22.67 -21.57 -9.97
C GLY A 565 21.30 -21.97 -9.42
N TYR A 566 20.74 -23.08 -9.90
CA TYR A 566 19.45 -23.55 -9.42
C TYR A 566 19.43 -25.06 -9.24
N ARG A 567 18.53 -25.51 -8.38
CA ARG A 567 18.08 -26.90 -8.26
C ARG A 567 16.59 -26.89 -8.01
N TYR A 568 15.86 -27.59 -8.84
CA TYR A 568 14.44 -27.88 -8.66
C TYR A 568 14.28 -29.38 -8.54
N GLU A 569 13.60 -29.82 -7.52
CA GLU A 569 13.33 -31.24 -7.25
C GLU A 569 11.81 -31.44 -7.28
N TYR A 570 11.38 -32.25 -8.21
CA TYR A 570 9.98 -32.59 -8.42
C TYR A 570 9.88 -34.09 -8.75
N ASP A 571 9.03 -34.80 -8.01
CA ASP A 571 8.68 -36.20 -8.27
C ASP A 571 9.91 -37.12 -8.45
N ASN A 572 10.87 -37.02 -7.52
CA ASN A 572 12.16 -37.75 -7.54
C ASN A 572 13.11 -37.40 -8.72
N GLN A 573 12.78 -36.40 -9.50
CA GLN A 573 13.67 -35.88 -10.53
C GLN A 573 14.24 -34.55 -10.10
N ALA A 574 15.56 -34.46 -10.10
CA ALA A 574 16.25 -33.20 -9.80
C ALA A 574 16.76 -32.58 -11.10
N ASP A 575 16.17 -31.43 -11.44
CA ASP A 575 16.75 -30.53 -12.45
C ASP A 575 17.67 -29.52 -11.78
N LYS A 576 18.92 -29.46 -12.19
CA LYS A 576 19.93 -28.55 -11.67
C LYS A 576 20.80 -28.00 -12.78
N GLY A 577 21.09 -26.74 -12.69
CA GLY A 577 21.91 -26.10 -13.70
C GLY A 577 22.55 -24.82 -13.23
N MET A 578 23.37 -24.28 -14.09
CA MET A 578 24.00 -22.99 -13.91
C MET A 578 23.95 -22.23 -15.24
N TYR A 579 23.48 -20.99 -15.17
CA TYR A 579 23.51 -20.06 -16.29
C TYR A 579 24.46 -18.93 -16.00
N ILE A 580 25.19 -18.51 -17.02
CA ILE A 580 25.99 -17.27 -16.97
C ILE A 580 25.48 -16.42 -18.13
N SER A 581 25.08 -15.20 -17.84
CA SER A 581 24.69 -14.26 -18.86
C SER A 581 25.52 -12.98 -18.79
N LEU A 582 25.85 -12.44 -19.95
CA LEU A 582 26.53 -11.16 -20.14
C LEU A 582 25.58 -10.25 -20.91
N SER A 583 25.33 -9.05 -20.39
CA SER A 583 24.53 -8.05 -21.07
C SER A 583 25.31 -6.76 -21.21
N MET A 584 25.28 -6.19 -22.41
CA MET A 584 25.98 -4.95 -22.76
C MET A 584 25.05 -4.01 -23.50
N PRO A 585 24.97 -2.73 -23.11
CA PRO A 585 24.32 -1.73 -23.94
C PRO A 585 25.04 -1.55 -25.28
N TRP A 586 24.29 -1.46 -26.36
CA TRP A 586 24.78 -1.24 -27.72
C TRP A 586 24.11 0.00 -28.29
N GLY A 587 24.83 1.11 -28.34
CA GLY A 587 24.24 2.40 -28.70
C GLY A 587 23.28 2.93 -27.62
N ASP A 588 22.40 3.85 -28.01
CA ASP A 588 21.53 4.56 -27.06
C ASP A 588 20.27 3.78 -26.67
N ASN A 589 19.79 2.85 -27.52
CA ASN A 589 18.49 2.20 -27.34
C ASN A 589 18.49 0.67 -27.55
N SER A 590 19.66 0.04 -27.57
CA SER A 590 19.78 -1.39 -27.82
C SER A 590 20.64 -2.08 -26.74
N THR A 591 20.35 -3.34 -26.48
CA THR A 591 21.13 -4.17 -25.56
C THR A 591 21.46 -5.49 -26.24
N VAL A 592 22.70 -5.93 -26.14
CA VAL A 592 23.13 -7.27 -26.58
C VAL A 592 23.30 -8.12 -25.34
N SER A 593 22.64 -9.27 -25.30
CA SER A 593 22.77 -10.26 -24.23
C SER A 593 23.19 -11.62 -24.80
N TYR A 594 24.03 -12.32 -24.07
CA TYR A 594 24.53 -13.66 -24.40
C TYR A 594 24.46 -14.56 -23.16
#